data_53bd9b323c21c14312ff14e9cd6411e5
#
_entry.id   53bd9b323c21c14312ff14e9cd6411e5
#
_cell.length_a   1.000
_cell.length_b   1.000
_cell.length_c   1.000
_cell.angle_alpha   90.00
_cell.angle_beta   90.00
_cell.angle_gamma   90.00
#
_symmetry.space_group_name_H-M   'P 1'
#
loop_
_entity.id
_entity.type
_entity.pdbx_description
1 polymer ?
#
loop_
_entity_poly.entity_id
_entity_poly.type
_entity_poly.pdbx_seq_one_letter_code
_entity_poly.pdbx_strand_id
1 'polypeptide(L)'
;MARRNKLWKFAQLQTFPQYYEPDRLDAPEVISADGVPRDLRGAWARTHFGNDHPLTLELACGRGEYTVALARANPERNFIGVDIKGARIYQGATQARAEGLGNAAWLRTRIEHIDHVFAVGEVDEIWITFPDPFPGSVNRRLIAPRFWTDYARLLRPGGRLHLKTDNEGLYTYAQEELLGALVTTAHFRLVADHPNINATEALPHPDLAYETYYERKHRDLGATIKWLSWERNDALPPSPFRRGAESVVVTGA
;
A
#
# COMPACT_ATOMS: atom_id res chain seq x y z
N MET A 1 -6.01 -0.09 -31.04
CA MET A 1 -5.38 1.09 -30.39
C MET A 1 -5.10 0.90 -28.88
N ALA A 2 -6.03 0.38 -28.06
CA ALA A 2 -5.85 0.26 -26.60
C ALA A 2 -4.64 -0.60 -26.15
N ARG A 3 -4.35 -1.74 -26.80
CA ARG A 3 -3.23 -2.64 -26.45
C ARG A 3 -1.86 -2.01 -26.74
N ARG A 4 -1.73 -1.28 -27.85
CA ARG A 4 -0.50 -0.57 -28.24
C ARG A 4 -0.15 0.55 -27.25
N ASN A 5 -1.16 1.27 -26.75
CA ASN A 5 -1.00 2.31 -25.74
C ASN A 5 -0.55 1.73 -24.37
N LYS A 6 -1.03 0.53 -24.00
CA LYS A 6 -0.63 -0.14 -22.77
C LYS A 6 0.85 -0.54 -22.78
N LEU A 7 1.33 -1.16 -23.87
CA LEU A 7 2.73 -1.56 -23.99
C LEU A 7 3.68 -0.35 -24.00
N TRP A 8 3.29 0.72 -24.68
CA TRP A 8 4.06 1.96 -24.67
C TRP A 8 4.18 2.55 -23.26
N LYS A 9 3.09 2.60 -22.48
CA LYS A 9 3.13 3.07 -21.08
C LYS A 9 4.08 2.24 -20.21
N PHE A 10 4.09 0.93 -20.41
CA PHE A 10 5.03 0.04 -19.72
C PHE A 10 6.48 0.37 -20.08
N ALA A 11 6.80 0.52 -21.36
CA ALA A 11 8.14 0.86 -21.81
C ALA A 11 8.60 2.22 -21.27
N GLN A 12 7.69 3.19 -21.16
CA GLN A 12 8.00 4.50 -20.55
C GLN A 12 8.28 4.39 -19.06
N LEU A 13 7.49 3.62 -18.32
CA LEU A 13 7.72 3.44 -16.87
C LEU A 13 9.11 2.91 -16.55
N GLN A 14 9.61 1.98 -17.35
CA GLN A 14 10.94 1.41 -17.17
C GLN A 14 12.09 2.43 -17.37
N THR A 15 11.79 3.63 -17.86
CA THR A 15 12.74 4.73 -17.94
C THR A 15 12.67 5.70 -16.73
N PHE A 16 11.76 5.45 -15.78
CA PHE A 16 11.57 6.33 -14.63
C PHE A 16 12.38 5.86 -13.43
N PRO A 17 13.32 6.66 -12.90
CA PRO A 17 14.16 6.25 -11.77
C PRO A 17 13.40 6.00 -10.48
N GLN A 18 12.16 6.53 -10.35
CA GLN A 18 11.28 6.30 -9.20
C GLN A 18 10.35 5.10 -9.38
N TYR A 19 10.44 4.36 -10.49
CA TYR A 19 9.62 3.18 -10.75
C TYR A 19 10.43 1.91 -10.55
N TYR A 20 9.86 0.95 -9.83
CA TYR A 20 10.47 -0.31 -9.44
C TYR A 20 9.58 -1.50 -9.79
N GLU A 21 10.20 -2.60 -10.18
CA GLU A 21 9.60 -3.93 -10.28
C GLU A 21 10.52 -4.92 -9.54
N PRO A 22 9.99 -5.96 -8.87
CA PRO A 22 10.82 -7.06 -8.40
C PRO A 22 11.59 -7.69 -9.55
N ASP A 23 12.87 -7.97 -9.33
CA ASP A 23 13.69 -8.72 -10.29
C ASP A 23 13.12 -10.12 -10.51
N ARG A 24 12.71 -10.75 -9.41
CA ARG A 24 12.02 -12.03 -9.37
C ARG A 24 10.88 -11.96 -8.34
N LEU A 25 9.81 -12.73 -8.57
CA LEU A 25 8.61 -12.70 -7.71
C LEU A 25 8.88 -13.11 -6.25
N ASP A 26 9.93 -13.87 -6.01
CA ASP A 26 10.32 -14.44 -4.72
C ASP A 26 11.62 -13.84 -4.15
N ALA A 27 12.13 -12.77 -4.76
CA ALA A 27 13.35 -12.11 -4.35
C ALA A 27 13.09 -10.71 -3.77
N PRO A 28 13.93 -10.22 -2.84
CA PRO A 28 13.80 -8.88 -2.28
C PRO A 28 14.28 -7.79 -3.24
N GLU A 29 15.09 -8.17 -4.25
CA GLU A 29 15.67 -7.21 -5.18
C GLU A 29 14.61 -6.62 -6.11
N VAL A 30 14.69 -5.32 -6.29
CA VAL A 30 13.89 -4.55 -7.24
C VAL A 30 14.79 -3.91 -8.29
N ILE A 31 14.27 -3.79 -9.50
CA ILE A 31 14.94 -3.15 -10.63
C ILE A 31 14.26 -1.83 -10.95
N SER A 32 15.04 -0.79 -11.23
CA SER A 32 14.59 0.50 -11.73
C SER A 32 15.13 0.76 -13.15
N ALA A 33 15.10 2.01 -13.59
CA ALA A 33 15.43 2.45 -14.94
C ALA A 33 16.84 2.06 -15.44
N ASP A 34 17.79 1.86 -14.55
CA ASP A 34 19.17 1.46 -14.89
C ASP A 34 19.36 -0.05 -15.04
N GLY A 35 18.30 -0.84 -14.80
CA GLY A 35 18.33 -2.29 -14.91
C GLY A 35 19.17 -3.02 -13.86
N VAL A 36 19.63 -2.33 -12.81
CA VAL A 36 20.46 -2.90 -11.75
C VAL A 36 19.59 -3.37 -10.59
N PRO A 37 19.60 -4.68 -10.24
CA PRO A 37 18.89 -5.18 -9.07
C PRO A 37 19.46 -4.57 -7.78
N ARG A 38 18.57 -4.17 -6.87
CA ARG A 38 18.90 -3.62 -5.55
C ARG A 38 17.99 -4.21 -4.49
N ASP A 39 18.56 -4.60 -3.37
CA ASP A 39 17.80 -4.87 -2.16
C ASP A 39 17.58 -3.55 -1.42
N LEU A 40 16.36 -3.01 -1.52
CA LEU A 40 15.93 -1.79 -0.81
C LEU A 40 15.19 -2.11 0.49
N ARG A 41 15.06 -3.37 0.84
CA ARG A 41 14.36 -3.84 2.02
C ARG A 41 15.02 -3.31 3.31
N GLY A 42 14.29 -2.52 4.08
CA GLY A 42 14.79 -1.84 5.28
C GLY A 42 15.63 -0.59 4.98
N ALA A 43 15.68 -0.17 3.73
CA ALA A 43 16.53 0.93 3.30
C ALA A 43 15.87 1.91 2.30
N TRP A 44 14.55 1.79 2.08
CA TRP A 44 13.83 2.65 1.12
C TRP A 44 14.06 4.14 1.39
N ALA A 45 13.87 4.59 2.64
CA ALA A 45 14.04 5.99 2.99
C ALA A 45 15.47 6.49 2.71
N ARG A 46 16.48 5.76 3.19
CA ARG A 46 17.88 6.18 3.04
C ARG A 46 18.42 6.00 1.64
N THR A 47 18.13 4.87 1.00
CA THR A 47 18.78 4.50 -0.27
C THR A 47 18.06 5.08 -1.48
N HIS A 48 16.71 5.08 -1.50
CA HIS A 48 15.96 5.64 -2.61
C HIS A 48 15.67 7.13 -2.41
N PHE A 49 15.11 7.50 -1.26
CA PHE A 49 14.70 8.88 -1.00
C PHE A 49 15.83 9.78 -0.46
N GLY A 50 16.93 9.20 0.03
CA GLY A 50 18.08 9.94 0.55
C GLY A 50 17.81 10.68 1.88
N ASN A 51 16.85 10.18 2.68
CA ASN A 51 16.43 10.79 3.93
C ASN A 51 16.00 9.74 4.96
N ASP A 52 15.53 10.17 6.14
CA ASP A 52 14.98 9.34 7.20
C ASP A 52 13.48 9.64 7.47
N HIS A 53 12.78 10.22 6.49
CA HIS A 53 11.37 10.58 6.65
C HIS A 53 10.48 9.34 6.74
N PRO A 54 9.33 9.44 7.43
CA PRO A 54 8.35 8.36 7.53
C PRO A 54 7.90 7.86 6.16
N LEU A 55 7.70 6.55 6.04
CA LEU A 55 7.30 5.87 4.81
C LEU A 55 5.81 5.49 4.83
N THR A 56 5.09 5.97 3.85
CA THR A 56 3.66 5.65 3.61
C THR A 56 3.49 4.84 2.33
N LEU A 57 2.72 3.76 2.40
CA LEU A 57 2.32 2.97 1.22
C LEU A 57 0.86 3.24 0.86
N GLU A 58 0.56 3.41 -0.43
CA GLU A 58 -0.80 3.27 -0.97
C GLU A 58 -0.90 1.94 -1.70
N LEU A 59 -1.67 0.98 -1.15
CA LEU A 59 -1.86 -0.34 -1.75
C LEU A 59 -3.02 -0.32 -2.75
N ALA A 60 -2.80 -0.94 -3.92
CA ALA A 60 -3.68 -0.86 -5.08
C ALA A 60 -3.92 0.58 -5.55
N CYS A 61 -2.87 1.38 -5.58
CA CYS A 61 -2.90 2.82 -5.87
C CYS A 61 -3.54 3.19 -7.23
N GLY A 62 -3.76 2.22 -8.10
CA GLY A 62 -4.42 2.44 -9.39
C GLY A 62 -3.67 3.48 -10.24
N ARG A 63 -4.27 4.66 -10.40
CA ARG A 63 -3.67 5.78 -11.15
C ARG A 63 -2.68 6.61 -10.32
N GLY A 64 -2.55 6.30 -9.03
CA GLY A 64 -1.64 6.99 -8.11
C GLY A 64 -2.02 8.43 -7.77
N GLU A 65 -3.28 8.81 -7.98
CA GLU A 65 -3.75 10.17 -7.72
C GLU A 65 -3.63 10.55 -6.24
N TYR A 66 -3.94 9.61 -5.36
CA TYR A 66 -3.84 9.80 -3.92
C TYR A 66 -2.38 9.88 -3.47
N THR A 67 -1.53 8.95 -3.92
CA THR A 67 -0.07 8.99 -3.68
C THR A 67 0.53 10.34 -4.09
N VAL A 68 0.20 10.84 -5.30
CA VAL A 68 0.69 12.15 -5.79
C VAL A 68 0.20 13.30 -4.92
N ALA A 69 -1.08 13.29 -4.55
CA ALA A 69 -1.66 14.35 -3.72
C ALA A 69 -1.03 14.41 -2.33
N LEU A 70 -0.81 13.25 -1.70
CA LEU A 70 -0.14 13.14 -0.41
C LEU A 70 1.32 13.59 -0.49
N ALA A 71 2.06 13.15 -1.50
CA ALA A 71 3.46 13.52 -1.69
C ALA A 71 3.65 15.02 -1.89
N ARG A 72 2.75 15.65 -2.66
CA ARG A 72 2.76 17.11 -2.87
C ARG A 72 2.52 17.89 -1.59
N ALA A 73 1.65 17.41 -0.74
CA ALA A 73 1.24 18.11 0.48
C ALA A 73 2.17 17.88 1.66
N ASN A 74 2.96 16.80 1.65
CA ASN A 74 3.78 16.37 2.78
C ASN A 74 5.22 16.10 2.33
N PRO A 75 6.03 17.13 2.09
CA PRO A 75 7.41 16.97 1.61
C PRO A 75 8.33 16.26 2.65
N GLU A 76 7.95 16.25 3.90
CA GLU A 76 8.64 15.58 5.02
C GLU A 76 8.23 14.10 5.22
N ARG A 77 7.46 13.54 4.28
CA ARG A 77 7.07 12.12 4.26
C ARG A 77 7.42 11.52 2.90
N ASN A 78 7.73 10.22 2.89
CA ASN A 78 7.97 9.44 1.69
C ASN A 78 6.74 8.61 1.33
N PHE A 79 6.45 8.47 0.04
CA PHE A 79 5.26 7.78 -0.45
C PHE A 79 5.61 6.76 -1.52
N ILE A 80 5.09 5.53 -1.40
CA ILE A 80 5.20 4.52 -2.45
C ILE A 80 3.81 4.04 -2.85
N GLY A 81 3.43 4.31 -4.10
CA GLY A 81 2.22 3.75 -4.70
C GLY A 81 2.49 2.33 -5.23
N VAL A 82 1.71 1.35 -4.75
CA VAL A 82 1.86 -0.08 -5.09
C VAL A 82 0.65 -0.55 -5.89
N ASP A 83 0.86 -1.10 -7.09
CA ASP A 83 -0.19 -1.76 -7.89
C ASP A 83 0.44 -2.82 -8.82
N ILE A 84 -0.33 -3.83 -9.19
CA ILE A 84 0.09 -4.82 -10.21
C ILE A 84 -0.07 -4.29 -11.64
N LYS A 85 -0.89 -3.26 -11.83
CA LYS A 85 -1.25 -2.74 -13.17
C LYS A 85 -0.38 -1.53 -13.53
N GLY A 86 0.85 -1.76 -14.01
CA GLY A 86 1.77 -0.69 -14.39
C GLY A 86 1.19 0.37 -15.34
N ALA A 87 0.33 -0.02 -16.28
CA ALA A 87 -0.33 0.96 -17.16
C ALA A 87 -1.24 1.97 -16.42
N ARG A 88 -1.69 1.65 -15.19
CA ARG A 88 -2.39 2.58 -14.31
C ARG A 88 -1.39 3.46 -13.56
N ILE A 89 -0.37 2.85 -12.95
CA ILE A 89 0.73 3.55 -12.26
C ILE A 89 1.34 4.66 -13.14
N TYR A 90 1.43 4.43 -14.45
CA TYR A 90 2.01 5.38 -15.40
C TYR A 90 1.49 6.81 -15.26
N GLN A 91 0.20 6.99 -14.95
CA GLN A 91 -0.40 8.32 -14.82
C GLN A 91 0.18 9.08 -13.62
N GLY A 92 0.16 8.47 -12.43
CA GLY A 92 0.71 9.10 -11.21
C GLY A 92 2.21 9.29 -11.30
N ALA A 93 2.95 8.30 -11.80
CA ALA A 93 4.40 8.38 -11.98
C ALA A 93 4.81 9.52 -12.94
N THR A 94 4.06 9.71 -14.04
CA THR A 94 4.28 10.82 -14.98
C THR A 94 3.99 12.16 -14.32
N GLN A 95 2.89 12.25 -13.57
CA GLN A 95 2.49 13.47 -12.87
C GLN A 95 3.52 13.85 -11.79
N ALA A 96 3.89 12.90 -10.93
CA ALA A 96 4.90 13.14 -9.88
C ALA A 96 6.23 13.63 -10.47
N ARG A 97 6.66 13.03 -11.58
CA ARG A 97 7.86 13.45 -12.29
C ARG A 97 7.74 14.87 -12.87
N ALA A 98 6.61 15.20 -13.48
CA ALA A 98 6.37 16.53 -14.04
C ALA A 98 6.34 17.63 -12.97
N GLU A 99 5.92 17.28 -11.76
CA GLU A 99 5.87 18.18 -10.60
C GLU A 99 7.15 18.17 -9.75
N GLY A 100 8.14 17.33 -10.09
CA GLY A 100 9.41 17.23 -9.35
C GLY A 100 9.26 16.65 -7.94
N LEU A 101 8.27 15.78 -7.71
CA LEU A 101 8.02 15.16 -6.40
C LEU A 101 9.06 14.08 -6.12
N GLY A 102 10.16 14.46 -5.47
CA GLY A 102 11.26 13.54 -5.11
C GLY A 102 10.91 12.56 -3.98
N ASN A 103 9.81 12.81 -3.26
CA ASN A 103 9.30 11.98 -2.17
C ASN A 103 8.21 10.98 -2.61
N ALA A 104 8.03 10.74 -3.92
CA ALA A 104 7.09 9.77 -4.47
C ALA A 104 7.82 8.70 -5.29
N ALA A 105 7.52 7.42 -5.03
CA ALA A 105 8.01 6.29 -5.79
C ALA A 105 6.88 5.31 -6.14
N TRP A 106 7.17 4.38 -7.03
CA TRP A 106 6.18 3.47 -7.59
C TRP A 106 6.72 2.05 -7.60
N LEU A 107 5.96 1.12 -7.03
CA LEU A 107 6.31 -0.29 -7.02
C LEU A 107 5.23 -1.10 -7.74
N ARG A 108 5.60 -1.78 -8.81
CA ARG A 108 4.73 -2.71 -9.49
C ARG A 108 4.97 -4.13 -8.97
N THR A 109 4.13 -4.56 -8.03
CA THR A 109 4.15 -5.94 -7.51
C THR A 109 2.76 -6.42 -7.16
N ARG A 110 2.64 -7.69 -6.81
CA ARG A 110 1.47 -8.24 -6.15
C ARG A 110 1.54 -7.93 -4.66
N ILE A 111 0.42 -7.57 -4.06
CA ILE A 111 0.38 -7.26 -2.62
C ILE A 111 0.70 -8.51 -1.77
N GLU A 112 0.44 -9.70 -2.30
CA GLU A 112 0.82 -10.98 -1.69
C GLU A 112 2.35 -11.19 -1.55
N HIS A 113 3.16 -10.37 -2.19
CA HIS A 113 4.63 -10.43 -2.15
C HIS A 113 5.27 -9.17 -1.56
N ILE A 114 4.47 -8.33 -0.91
CA ILE A 114 4.94 -7.03 -0.43
C ILE A 114 5.99 -7.16 0.68
N ASP A 115 5.90 -8.20 1.49
CA ASP A 115 6.83 -8.52 2.57
C ASP A 115 8.22 -8.96 2.08
N HIS A 116 8.36 -9.29 0.79
CA HIS A 116 9.68 -9.52 0.18
C HIS A 116 10.43 -8.21 -0.05
N VAL A 117 9.72 -7.11 -0.27
CA VAL A 117 10.28 -5.83 -0.72
C VAL A 117 10.45 -4.83 0.43
N PHE A 118 9.70 -4.99 1.51
CA PHE A 118 9.80 -4.15 2.70
C PHE A 118 10.19 -4.97 3.94
N ALA A 119 11.02 -4.37 4.79
CA ALA A 119 11.42 -4.99 6.05
C ALA A 119 10.33 -4.89 7.12
N VAL A 120 10.51 -5.66 8.19
CA VAL A 120 9.67 -5.59 9.38
C VAL A 120 9.82 -4.21 10.04
N GLY A 121 8.69 -3.52 10.23
CA GLY A 121 8.65 -2.22 10.89
C GLY A 121 9.20 -1.05 10.04
N GLU A 122 9.34 -1.22 8.74
CA GLU A 122 9.84 -0.18 7.83
C GLU A 122 8.78 0.86 7.44
N VAL A 123 7.51 0.52 7.56
CA VAL A 123 6.39 1.34 7.09
C VAL A 123 5.69 2.03 8.25
N ASP A 124 5.41 3.32 8.14
CA ASP A 124 4.68 4.11 9.13
C ASP A 124 3.18 4.05 8.92
N GLU A 125 2.73 4.12 7.66
CA GLU A 125 1.32 4.10 7.30
C GLU A 125 1.05 3.28 6.04
N ILE A 126 -0.10 2.62 6.01
CA ILE A 126 -0.65 1.95 4.84
C ILE A 126 -2.04 2.51 4.56
N TRP A 127 -2.24 3.02 3.34
CA TRP A 127 -3.53 3.44 2.82
C TRP A 127 -4.06 2.44 1.81
N ILE A 128 -5.33 2.06 1.96
CA ILE A 128 -6.10 1.28 1.00
C ILE A 128 -7.29 2.16 0.59
N THR A 129 -7.20 2.76 -0.60
CA THR A 129 -8.19 3.72 -1.08
C THR A 129 -9.02 3.13 -2.21
N PHE A 130 -10.34 3.06 -2.01
CA PHE A 130 -11.32 2.56 -2.99
C PHE A 130 -10.92 1.22 -3.63
N PRO A 131 -10.54 0.20 -2.84
CA PRO A 131 -10.19 -1.11 -3.37
C PRO A 131 -11.39 -1.81 -3.99
N ASP A 132 -11.12 -2.76 -4.91
CA ASP A 132 -12.17 -3.62 -5.47
C ASP A 132 -12.88 -4.39 -4.32
N PRO A 133 -14.22 -4.30 -4.18
CA PRO A 133 -14.94 -4.85 -3.04
C PRO A 133 -15.12 -6.38 -3.09
N PHE A 134 -14.94 -7.02 -4.24
CA PHE A 134 -15.05 -8.47 -4.46
C PHE A 134 -16.23 -9.12 -3.71
N PRO A 135 -17.49 -8.82 -4.04
CA PRO A 135 -18.65 -9.29 -3.28
C PRO A 135 -18.78 -10.83 -3.24
N GLY A 136 -18.35 -11.51 -4.31
CA GLY A 136 -18.35 -12.98 -4.40
C GLY A 136 -17.02 -13.67 -4.02
N SER A 137 -16.01 -12.93 -3.54
CA SER A 137 -14.66 -13.47 -3.32
C SER A 137 -13.95 -12.75 -2.17
N VAL A 138 -14.44 -12.95 -0.95
CA VAL A 138 -13.97 -12.27 0.28
C VAL A 138 -12.43 -12.34 0.44
N ASN A 139 -11.85 -13.51 0.21
CA ASN A 139 -10.39 -13.71 0.32
C ASN A 139 -9.55 -12.86 -0.66
N ARG A 140 -10.17 -12.23 -1.67
CA ARG A 140 -9.48 -11.32 -2.60
C ARG A 140 -9.47 -9.87 -2.13
N ARG A 141 -10.27 -9.52 -1.13
CA ARG A 141 -10.30 -8.17 -0.54
C ARG A 141 -8.95 -7.87 0.09
N LEU A 142 -8.43 -6.68 -0.12
CA LEU A 142 -7.16 -6.27 0.49
C LEU A 142 -7.21 -6.16 2.01
N ILE A 143 -8.40 -6.09 2.58
CA ILE A 143 -8.64 -6.15 4.02
C ILE A 143 -9.00 -7.57 4.50
N ALA A 144 -8.83 -8.63 3.68
CA ALA A 144 -9.07 -9.99 4.12
C ALA A 144 -8.01 -10.45 5.15
N PRO A 145 -8.37 -11.34 6.10
CA PRO A 145 -7.48 -11.77 7.20
C PRO A 145 -6.10 -12.23 6.76
N ARG A 146 -5.99 -12.83 5.56
CA ARG A 146 -4.70 -13.32 5.02
C ARG A 146 -3.63 -12.24 4.85
N PHE A 147 -4.02 -10.96 4.68
CA PHE A 147 -3.08 -9.84 4.51
C PHE A 147 -2.68 -9.17 5.84
N TRP A 148 -3.44 -9.37 6.90
CA TRP A 148 -3.23 -8.63 8.15
C TRP A 148 -1.92 -8.95 8.84
N THR A 149 -1.47 -10.21 8.74
CA THR A 149 -0.16 -10.62 9.26
C THR A 149 0.96 -9.86 8.55
N ASP A 150 0.87 -9.74 7.22
CA ASP A 150 1.88 -9.02 6.43
C ASP A 150 1.85 -7.52 6.76
N TYR A 151 0.67 -6.91 6.83
CA TYR A 151 0.55 -5.50 7.21
C TYR A 151 1.07 -5.22 8.62
N ALA A 152 0.79 -6.10 9.59
CA ALA A 152 1.31 -5.98 10.94
C ALA A 152 2.84 -6.12 11.01
N ARG A 153 3.43 -6.89 10.10
CA ARG A 153 4.90 -7.00 10.01
C ARG A 153 5.53 -5.78 9.36
N LEU A 154 4.93 -5.26 8.30
CA LEU A 154 5.45 -4.09 7.57
C LEU A 154 5.38 -2.82 8.40
N LEU A 155 4.25 -2.61 9.09
CA LEU A 155 4.06 -1.44 9.93
C LEU A 155 4.97 -1.48 11.17
N ARG A 156 5.54 -0.33 11.54
CA ARG A 156 6.19 -0.17 12.84
C ARG A 156 5.15 -0.22 13.98
N PRO A 157 5.56 -0.46 15.23
CA PRO A 157 4.68 -0.25 16.39
C PRO A 157 4.06 1.16 16.38
N GLY A 158 2.75 1.26 16.59
CA GLY A 158 2.00 2.51 16.50
C GLY A 158 1.74 2.99 15.06
N GLY A 159 2.24 2.27 14.04
CA GLY A 159 1.92 2.55 12.64
C GLY A 159 0.46 2.25 12.31
N ARG A 160 -0.07 2.83 11.24
CA ARG A 160 -1.50 2.81 10.94
C ARG A 160 -1.84 2.19 9.60
N LEU A 161 -2.93 1.41 9.60
CA LEU A 161 -3.60 0.91 8.40
C LEU A 161 -4.92 1.65 8.23
N HIS A 162 -5.15 2.20 7.05
CA HIS A 162 -6.36 2.97 6.71
C HIS A 162 -7.13 2.31 5.56
N LEU A 163 -8.44 2.26 5.70
CA LEU A 163 -9.36 1.94 4.62
C LEU A 163 -10.24 3.14 4.33
N LYS A 164 -10.23 3.65 3.09
CA LYS A 164 -11.13 4.68 2.58
C LYS A 164 -11.97 4.08 1.47
N THR A 165 -13.31 4.08 1.58
CA THR A 165 -14.21 3.42 0.63
C THR A 165 -15.59 4.08 0.59
N ASP A 166 -16.24 4.02 -0.57
CA ASP A 166 -17.65 4.32 -0.76
C ASP A 166 -18.55 3.08 -0.63
N ASN A 167 -17.96 1.88 -0.69
CA ASN A 167 -18.67 0.62 -0.72
C ASN A 167 -19.14 0.19 0.67
N GLU A 168 -20.46 0.12 0.87
CA GLU A 168 -21.10 -0.28 2.13
C GLU A 168 -20.73 -1.70 2.55
N GLY A 169 -20.82 -2.66 1.63
CA GLY A 169 -20.52 -4.06 1.94
C GLY A 169 -19.07 -4.31 2.30
N LEU A 170 -18.13 -3.51 1.79
CA LEU A 170 -16.72 -3.58 2.19
C LEU A 170 -16.50 -2.95 3.57
N TYR A 171 -17.18 -1.85 3.85
CA TYR A 171 -17.12 -1.15 5.13
C TYR A 171 -17.69 -2.02 6.25
N THR A 172 -18.91 -2.58 6.06
CA THR A 172 -19.53 -3.51 7.03
C THR A 172 -18.67 -4.73 7.28
N TYR A 173 -18.12 -5.32 6.21
CA TYR A 173 -17.18 -6.44 6.33
C TYR A 173 -15.96 -6.06 7.18
N ALA A 174 -15.41 -4.87 6.97
CA ALA A 174 -14.26 -4.40 7.74
C ALA A 174 -14.59 -4.19 9.22
N GLN A 175 -15.80 -3.74 9.54
CA GLN A 175 -16.25 -3.59 10.93
C GLN A 175 -16.50 -4.93 11.62
N GLU A 176 -17.26 -5.83 10.97
CA GLU A 176 -17.79 -7.03 11.62
C GLU A 176 -16.74 -8.16 11.66
N GLU A 177 -16.13 -8.49 10.53
CA GLU A 177 -15.24 -9.64 10.45
C GLU A 177 -13.85 -9.37 11.01
N LEU A 178 -13.37 -8.14 10.91
CA LEU A 178 -12.05 -7.78 11.45
C LEU A 178 -12.08 -7.55 12.96
N LEU A 179 -13.20 -7.12 13.52
CA LEU A 179 -13.37 -7.03 14.98
C LEU A 179 -13.54 -8.41 15.61
N GLY A 180 -14.09 -9.40 14.87
CA GLY A 180 -14.28 -10.77 15.32
C GLY A 180 -13.10 -11.70 15.10
N ALA A 181 -12.18 -11.38 14.20
CA ALA A 181 -11.04 -12.23 13.89
C ALA A 181 -9.92 -12.05 14.93
N LEU A 182 -9.58 -13.12 15.65
CA LEU A 182 -8.51 -13.18 16.66
C LEU A 182 -7.16 -12.60 16.18
N VAL A 183 -6.88 -12.68 14.86
CA VAL A 183 -5.64 -12.17 14.27
C VAL A 183 -5.57 -10.63 14.28
N THR A 184 -6.70 -9.96 14.07
CA THR A 184 -6.74 -8.49 14.04
C THR A 184 -6.68 -7.87 15.42
N THR A 185 -7.39 -8.44 16.38
CA THR A 185 -7.38 -7.97 17.77
C THR A 185 -6.03 -8.18 18.46
N ALA A 186 -5.24 -9.19 18.03
CA ALA A 186 -3.91 -9.44 18.59
C ALA A 186 -2.85 -8.44 18.11
N HIS A 187 -2.97 -7.91 16.89
CA HIS A 187 -1.93 -7.08 16.27
C HIS A 187 -2.36 -5.65 15.97
N PHE A 188 -3.67 -5.40 15.90
CA PHE A 188 -4.25 -4.11 15.59
C PHE A 188 -5.35 -3.72 16.58
N ARG A 189 -5.49 -2.43 16.80
CA ARG A 189 -6.58 -1.80 17.52
C ARG A 189 -7.31 -0.84 16.57
N LEU A 190 -8.62 -0.95 16.46
CA LEU A 190 -9.42 0.05 15.75
C LEU A 190 -9.33 1.39 16.50
N VAL A 191 -8.90 2.44 15.82
CA VAL A 191 -8.71 3.79 16.40
C VAL A 191 -9.61 4.83 15.80
N ALA A 192 -10.20 4.56 14.63
CA ALA A 192 -11.20 5.42 14.02
C ALA A 192 -12.20 4.61 13.18
N ASP A 193 -13.45 5.03 13.25
CA ASP A 193 -14.58 4.47 12.49
C ASP A 193 -15.55 5.61 12.12
N HIS A 194 -15.57 5.97 10.85
CA HIS A 194 -16.39 7.05 10.32
C HIS A 194 -17.22 6.55 9.14
N PRO A 195 -18.55 6.36 9.32
CA PRO A 195 -19.44 5.91 8.25
C PRO A 195 -19.69 6.99 7.19
N ASN A 196 -19.36 8.23 7.49
CA ASN A 196 -19.39 9.34 6.55
C ASN A 196 -18.42 10.44 6.98
N ILE A 197 -17.27 10.54 6.33
CA ILE A 197 -16.24 11.55 6.64
C ILE A 197 -16.71 12.99 6.37
N ASN A 198 -17.75 13.18 5.55
CA ASN A 198 -18.27 14.50 5.19
C ASN A 198 -19.36 14.99 6.16
N ALA A 199 -19.80 14.15 7.10
CA ALA A 199 -20.80 14.53 8.12
C ALA A 199 -20.16 15.17 9.36
N THR A 200 -18.85 15.29 9.44
CA THR A 200 -18.09 15.89 10.54
C THR A 200 -17.78 17.36 10.24
N GLU A 201 -17.74 18.22 11.28
CA GLU A 201 -17.36 19.64 11.13
C GLU A 201 -15.94 19.82 10.58
N ALA A 202 -15.04 18.89 10.94
CA ALA A 202 -13.67 18.82 10.41
C ALA A 202 -13.38 17.38 10.00
N LEU A 203 -12.54 17.22 8.97
CA LEU A 203 -12.09 15.90 8.56
C LEU A 203 -11.34 15.20 9.71
N PRO A 204 -11.66 13.94 10.02
CA PRO A 204 -11.06 13.22 11.14
C PRO A 204 -9.57 12.88 10.94
N HIS A 205 -9.05 13.02 9.73
CA HIS A 205 -7.65 12.90 9.39
C HIS A 205 -7.30 13.87 8.25
N PRO A 206 -6.15 14.59 8.28
CA PRO A 206 -5.80 15.59 7.27
C PRO A 206 -5.69 15.00 5.85
N ASP A 207 -5.14 13.80 5.73
CA ASP A 207 -4.97 13.14 4.43
C ASP A 207 -6.30 12.78 3.74
N LEU A 208 -7.42 12.74 4.46
CA LEU A 208 -8.75 12.55 3.88
C LEU A 208 -9.22 13.73 3.01
N ALA A 209 -8.56 14.87 3.10
CA ALA A 209 -8.82 16.03 2.24
C ALA A 209 -8.52 15.77 0.76
N TYR A 210 -7.69 14.77 0.45
CA TYR A 210 -7.31 14.46 -0.92
C TYR A 210 -8.27 13.43 -1.54
N GLU A 211 -8.80 13.80 -2.71
CA GLU A 211 -9.81 13.02 -3.41
C GLU A 211 -9.22 12.38 -4.68
N THR A 212 -9.53 11.10 -4.88
CA THR A 212 -9.28 10.44 -6.16
C THR A 212 -10.35 10.81 -7.19
N TYR A 213 -10.08 10.57 -8.48
CA TYR A 213 -11.09 10.71 -9.53
C TYR A 213 -12.36 9.87 -9.25
N TYR A 214 -12.18 8.64 -8.74
CA TYR A 214 -13.30 7.77 -8.40
C TYR A 214 -14.11 8.32 -7.24
N GLU A 215 -13.47 8.87 -6.23
CA GLU A 215 -14.13 9.50 -5.09
C GLU A 215 -15.02 10.67 -5.53
N ARG A 216 -14.46 11.62 -6.29
CA ARG A 216 -15.23 12.76 -6.82
C ARG A 216 -16.45 12.28 -7.60
N LYS A 217 -16.25 11.34 -8.54
CA LYS A 217 -17.33 10.78 -9.34
C LYS A 217 -18.43 10.14 -8.51
N HIS A 218 -18.07 9.39 -7.47
CA HIS A 218 -19.07 8.69 -6.63
C HIS A 218 -19.77 9.67 -5.68
N ARG A 219 -19.06 10.67 -5.17
CA ARG A 219 -19.67 11.76 -4.38
C ARG A 219 -20.69 12.57 -5.20
N ASP A 220 -20.39 12.88 -6.44
CA ASP A 220 -21.33 13.55 -7.36
C ASP A 220 -22.59 12.71 -7.60
N LEU A 221 -22.54 11.40 -7.42
CA LEU A 221 -23.67 10.48 -7.45
C LEU A 221 -24.34 10.27 -6.09
N GLY A 222 -23.95 11.01 -5.05
CA GLY A 222 -24.54 10.97 -3.71
C GLY A 222 -23.95 9.86 -2.80
N ALA A 223 -22.85 9.22 -3.17
CA ALA A 223 -22.21 8.22 -2.32
C ALA A 223 -21.57 8.85 -1.08
N THR A 224 -21.71 8.20 0.07
CA THR A 224 -20.99 8.54 1.29
C THR A 224 -19.62 7.90 1.30
N ILE A 225 -18.62 8.63 1.77
CA ILE A 225 -17.26 8.10 1.91
C ILE A 225 -17.02 7.71 3.35
N LYS A 226 -16.59 6.47 3.53
CA LYS A 226 -16.35 5.84 4.82
C LYS A 226 -14.86 5.72 5.06
N TRP A 227 -14.45 5.82 6.32
CA TRP A 227 -13.05 5.65 6.70
C TRP A 227 -12.92 4.88 8.00
N LEU A 228 -12.03 3.90 7.99
CA LEU A 228 -11.61 3.12 9.13
C LEU A 228 -10.08 3.24 9.28
N SER A 229 -9.61 3.27 10.52
CA SER A 229 -8.19 3.25 10.83
C SER A 229 -7.89 2.30 11.98
N TRP A 230 -6.85 1.49 11.79
CA TRP A 230 -6.33 0.58 12.79
C TRP A 230 -4.88 0.94 13.10
N GLU A 231 -4.53 0.93 14.36
CA GLU A 231 -3.18 1.13 14.85
C GLU A 231 -2.55 -0.22 15.20
N ARG A 232 -1.32 -0.44 14.74
CA ARG A 232 -0.58 -1.65 15.05
C ARG A 232 -0.11 -1.65 16.49
N ASN A 233 -0.39 -2.74 17.23
CA ASN A 233 0.11 -2.99 18.59
C ASN A 233 1.60 -3.38 18.56
N ASP A 234 2.22 -3.45 19.75
CA ASP A 234 3.64 -3.84 19.87
C ASP A 234 3.93 -5.30 19.53
N ALA A 235 2.92 -6.18 19.63
CA ALA A 235 3.08 -7.59 19.34
C ALA A 235 3.40 -7.84 17.85
N LEU A 236 4.55 -8.45 17.58
CA LEU A 236 4.95 -8.83 16.24
C LEU A 236 4.34 -10.20 15.89
N PRO A 237 3.61 -10.33 14.77
CA PRO A 237 3.11 -11.62 14.34
C PRO A 237 4.26 -12.56 13.94
N PRO A 238 4.08 -13.89 14.07
CA PRO A 238 5.07 -14.86 13.64
C PRO A 238 5.37 -14.69 12.15
N SER A 239 6.63 -14.99 11.76
CA SER A 239 7.01 -14.95 10.34
C SER A 239 6.21 -15.96 9.53
N PRO A 240 5.55 -15.58 8.43
CA PRO A 240 4.93 -16.53 7.53
C PRO A 240 5.96 -17.43 6.82
N PHE A 241 7.23 -17.02 6.79
CA PHE A 241 8.36 -17.74 6.18
C PHE A 241 9.02 -18.76 7.10
N ARG A 242 8.28 -19.79 7.59
CA ARG A 242 8.86 -21.06 8.02
C ARG A 242 8.31 -22.20 7.19
N ARG A 243 8.63 -22.20 5.89
CA ARG A 243 8.60 -23.41 5.06
C ARG A 243 9.78 -23.35 4.10
N GLY A 244 10.92 -23.96 4.52
CA GLY A 244 11.96 -24.33 3.59
C GLY A 244 13.38 -23.90 3.89
N ALA A 245 13.80 -23.73 5.16
CA ALA A 245 15.21 -23.58 5.49
C ALA A 245 15.53 -24.18 6.87
N GLU A 246 15.25 -25.46 7.05
CA GLU A 246 15.97 -26.33 7.97
C GLU A 246 16.27 -27.62 7.20
N SER A 247 17.29 -27.59 6.33
CA SER A 247 18.07 -28.77 6.03
C SER A 247 18.87 -29.06 7.28
N VAL A 248 18.39 -30.02 8.07
CA VAL A 248 19.11 -30.65 9.16
C VAL A 248 20.43 -31.17 8.60
N VAL A 249 21.52 -30.51 8.96
CA VAL A 249 22.83 -31.12 8.86
C VAL A 249 22.89 -32.18 9.96
N VAL A 250 22.56 -33.40 9.62
CA VAL A 250 22.90 -34.57 10.44
C VAL A 250 24.36 -34.77 10.29
N THR A 251 25.14 -34.24 11.24
CA THR A 251 26.54 -34.70 11.45
C THR A 251 26.45 -36.10 12.05
N GLY A 252 26.66 -37.09 11.20
CA GLY A 252 26.94 -38.45 11.63
C GLY A 252 28.29 -38.51 12.32
N ALA A 253 28.31 -39.10 13.50
CA ALA A 253 29.52 -39.62 14.16
C ALA A 253 29.86 -40.98 13.59
#